data_ce6fadc777e1000a9632f130d112322b
#
_entry.id   ce6fadc777e1000a9632f130d112322b
#
_cell.length_a   1.000
_cell.length_b   1.000
_cell.length_c   1.000
_cell.angle_alpha   90.00
_cell.angle_beta   90.00
_cell.angle_gamma   90.00
#
_symmetry.space_group_name_H-M   'P 1'
#
loop_
_entity.id
_entity.type
_entity.pdbx_description
1 polymer ?
#
loop_
_entity_poly.entity_id
_entity_poly.type
_entity_poly.pdbx_seq_one_letter_code
_entity_poly.pdbx_strand_id
1 'polypeptide(L)'
;RDKGVLPAVIYGRSEESTPVAVDAKTFSKLYKAAGESSVITLKGLGDDRQVLIHDVAFDAVSGAPIHADFYAIQKGQKVTVAVPLEFDGVSPAVKDLGGILTKVMHELELTCEPADLPHAIHVDISALTALDSQIKVSDLAIPKSAELSVDADEVVAMISVAQDEPEEPAAPVDLSAIETSVERGKKEDTDEGEAQA
;
A
#
# COMPACT_ATOMS: atom_id res chain seq x y z
N ARG A 1 -16.76 16.46 0.30
CA ARG A 1 -15.86 15.93 1.35
C ARG A 1 -16.24 16.45 2.74
N ASP A 2 -16.73 17.67 2.89
CA ASP A 2 -17.06 18.28 4.19
C ASP A 2 -18.30 17.67 4.91
N LYS A 3 -18.99 16.74 4.28
CA LYS A 3 -20.22 16.13 4.82
C LYS A 3 -20.03 14.73 5.40
N GLY A 4 -18.77 14.22 5.52
CA GLY A 4 -18.53 12.88 6.02
C GLY A 4 -19.01 11.75 5.07
N VAL A 5 -19.09 12.06 3.79
CA VAL A 5 -19.51 11.11 2.74
C VAL A 5 -18.28 10.67 1.95
N LEU A 6 -18.13 9.35 1.81
CA LEU A 6 -17.11 8.71 1.00
C LEU A 6 -17.72 8.37 -0.38
N PRO A 7 -17.17 8.92 -1.47
CA PRO A 7 -17.54 8.48 -2.81
C PRO A 7 -17.00 7.06 -3.05
N ALA A 8 -17.80 6.24 -3.70
CA ALA A 8 -17.43 4.87 -4.04
C ALA A 8 -18.06 4.45 -5.35
N VAL A 9 -17.54 3.40 -5.97
CA VAL A 9 -18.07 2.82 -7.19
C VAL A 9 -18.32 1.33 -6.98
N ILE A 10 -19.47 0.85 -7.40
CA ILE A 10 -19.77 -0.57 -7.48
C ILE A 10 -19.64 -0.98 -8.94
N TYR A 11 -18.88 -2.02 -9.19
CA TYR A 11 -18.77 -2.64 -10.52
C TYR A 11 -18.66 -4.16 -10.40
N GLY A 12 -18.90 -4.86 -11.47
CA GLY A 12 -18.86 -6.31 -11.51
C GLY A 12 -19.00 -6.85 -12.93
N ARG A 13 -18.78 -8.15 -13.08
CA ARG A 13 -18.81 -8.80 -14.40
C ARG A 13 -20.14 -8.67 -15.14
N SER A 14 -21.25 -8.57 -14.41
CA SER A 14 -22.61 -8.48 -14.94
C SER A 14 -23.35 -7.21 -14.54
N GLU A 15 -22.66 -6.28 -13.86
CA GLU A 15 -23.24 -5.01 -13.40
C GLU A 15 -22.49 -3.84 -14.02
N GLU A 16 -23.26 -2.83 -14.45
CA GLU A 16 -22.69 -1.56 -14.89
C GLU A 16 -22.10 -0.79 -13.69
N SER A 17 -21.04 -0.05 -13.94
CA SER A 17 -20.40 0.79 -12.91
C SER A 17 -21.41 1.80 -12.38
N THR A 18 -21.74 1.66 -11.10
CA THR A 18 -22.71 2.53 -10.42
C THR A 18 -22.00 3.35 -9.35
N PRO A 19 -21.99 4.69 -9.45
CA PRO A 19 -21.44 5.53 -8.40
C PRO A 19 -22.37 5.54 -7.18
N VAL A 20 -21.77 5.38 -5.99
CA VAL A 20 -22.48 5.35 -4.72
C VAL A 20 -21.81 6.27 -3.70
N ALA A 21 -22.55 6.63 -2.66
CA ALA A 21 -22.05 7.44 -1.59
C ALA A 21 -22.26 6.71 -0.25
N VAL A 22 -21.19 6.49 0.49
CA VAL A 22 -21.20 5.75 1.75
C VAL A 22 -20.83 6.69 2.90
N ASP A 23 -21.36 6.45 4.10
CA ASP A 23 -20.93 7.18 5.29
C ASP A 23 -19.49 6.83 5.65
N ALA A 24 -18.59 7.83 5.61
CA ALA A 24 -17.17 7.63 5.79
C ALA A 24 -16.81 7.09 7.19
N LYS A 25 -17.58 7.47 8.23
CA LYS A 25 -17.31 7.00 9.60
C LYS A 25 -17.69 5.53 9.77
N THR A 26 -18.83 5.16 9.21
CA THR A 26 -19.31 3.77 9.24
C THR A 26 -18.38 2.88 8.43
N PHE A 27 -17.97 3.33 7.24
CA PHE A 27 -17.02 2.62 6.39
C PHE A 27 -15.67 2.42 7.09
N SER A 28 -15.08 3.49 7.68
CA SER A 28 -13.78 3.39 8.37
C SER A 28 -13.80 2.41 9.54
N LYS A 29 -14.91 2.31 10.28
CA LYS A 29 -15.05 1.33 11.36
C LYS A 29 -15.14 -0.09 10.83
N LEU A 30 -15.90 -0.27 9.75
CA LEU A 30 -16.09 -1.55 9.10
C LEU A 30 -14.77 -2.03 8.50
N TYR A 31 -14.06 -1.16 7.78
CA TYR A 31 -12.78 -1.46 7.17
C TYR A 31 -11.71 -1.87 8.20
N LYS A 32 -11.63 -1.17 9.34
CA LYS A 32 -10.72 -1.55 10.44
C LYS A 32 -11.04 -2.89 11.08
N ALA A 33 -12.31 -3.30 11.08
CA ALA A 33 -12.74 -4.57 11.67
C ALA A 33 -12.66 -5.74 10.69
N ALA A 34 -12.87 -5.47 9.41
CA ALA A 34 -13.06 -6.48 8.38
C ALA A 34 -11.85 -6.64 7.45
N GLY A 35 -10.98 -5.59 7.33
CA GLY A 35 -9.82 -5.61 6.43
C GLY A 35 -10.19 -5.34 4.97
N GLU A 36 -9.18 -5.44 4.09
CA GLU A 36 -9.27 -5.13 2.67
C GLU A 36 -10.06 -6.16 1.87
N SER A 37 -9.97 -7.43 2.23
CA SER A 37 -10.56 -8.54 1.45
C SER A 37 -11.88 -9.03 2.04
N SER A 38 -12.76 -8.11 2.45
CA SER A 38 -13.99 -8.49 3.14
C SER A 38 -15.24 -8.35 2.31
N VAL A 39 -16.13 -9.34 2.46
CA VAL A 39 -17.47 -9.29 1.85
C VAL A 39 -18.41 -8.50 2.75
N ILE A 40 -18.97 -7.43 2.21
CA ILE A 40 -19.92 -6.57 2.91
C ILE A 40 -21.26 -6.52 2.19
N THR A 41 -22.33 -6.18 2.93
CA THR A 41 -23.65 -5.97 2.33
C THR A 41 -23.96 -4.48 2.31
N LEU A 42 -24.07 -3.91 1.11
CA LEU A 42 -24.51 -2.53 0.90
C LEU A 42 -26.03 -2.46 0.90
N LYS A 43 -26.57 -1.59 1.78
CA LYS A 43 -28.00 -1.33 1.91
C LYS A 43 -28.37 0.05 1.39
N GLY A 44 -29.57 0.19 0.85
CA GLY A 44 -30.09 1.51 0.43
C GLY A 44 -30.04 1.80 -1.07
N LEU A 45 -29.66 0.82 -1.88
CA LEU A 45 -29.61 0.92 -3.35
C LEU A 45 -30.82 0.28 -4.04
N GLY A 46 -31.89 0.01 -3.27
CA GLY A 46 -33.09 -0.73 -3.72
C GLY A 46 -33.05 -2.17 -3.26
N ASP A 47 -32.03 -2.92 -3.65
CA ASP A 47 -31.79 -4.30 -3.19
C ASP A 47 -30.49 -4.37 -2.36
N ASP A 48 -30.47 -5.26 -1.35
CA ASP A 48 -29.30 -5.55 -0.59
C ASP A 48 -28.26 -6.27 -1.49
N ARG A 49 -27.11 -5.63 -1.74
CA ARG A 49 -26.06 -6.16 -2.61
C ARG A 49 -24.86 -6.61 -1.79
N GLN A 50 -24.42 -7.83 -2.06
CA GLN A 50 -23.17 -8.34 -1.53
C GLN A 50 -22.03 -7.88 -2.42
N VAL A 51 -21.07 -7.17 -1.84
CA VAL A 51 -19.92 -6.63 -2.53
C VAL A 51 -18.64 -6.96 -1.74
N LEU A 52 -17.56 -7.08 -2.46
CA LEU A 52 -16.21 -7.20 -1.92
C LEU A 52 -15.57 -5.81 -1.92
N ILE A 53 -14.87 -5.47 -0.88
CA ILE A 53 -13.97 -4.31 -0.91
C ILE A 53 -12.78 -4.71 -1.78
N HIS A 54 -12.60 -4.04 -2.91
CA HIS A 54 -11.54 -4.37 -3.87
C HIS A 54 -10.33 -3.47 -3.69
N ASP A 55 -10.56 -2.17 -3.54
CA ASP A 55 -9.50 -1.18 -3.30
C ASP A 55 -10.03 -0.01 -2.49
N VAL A 56 -9.17 0.61 -1.70
CA VAL A 56 -9.49 1.79 -0.90
C VAL A 56 -8.36 2.80 -0.98
N ALA A 57 -8.62 3.94 -1.61
CA ALA A 57 -7.68 5.03 -1.63
C ALA A 57 -7.73 5.83 -0.32
N PHE A 58 -6.57 6.06 0.29
CA PHE A 58 -6.41 6.83 1.51
C PHE A 58 -5.70 8.16 1.26
N ASP A 59 -6.04 9.15 2.05
CA ASP A 59 -5.30 10.40 2.11
C ASP A 59 -3.98 10.19 2.85
N ALA A 60 -2.87 10.50 2.20
CA ALA A 60 -1.53 10.24 2.71
C ALA A 60 -1.20 11.02 4.01
N VAL A 61 -1.89 12.13 4.27
CA VAL A 61 -1.64 12.97 5.44
C VAL A 61 -2.58 12.65 6.60
N SER A 62 -3.87 12.51 6.32
CA SER A 62 -4.88 12.27 7.36
C SER A 62 -5.19 10.81 7.61
N GLY A 63 -4.80 9.90 6.70
CA GLY A 63 -5.17 8.48 6.74
C GLY A 63 -6.68 8.24 6.58
N ALA A 64 -7.43 9.24 6.12
CA ALA A 64 -8.86 9.09 5.90
C ALA A 64 -9.15 8.49 4.52
N PRO A 65 -10.15 7.61 4.37
CA PRO A 65 -10.52 7.06 3.07
C PRO A 65 -11.07 8.17 2.16
N ILE A 66 -10.57 8.22 0.93
CA ILE A 66 -10.94 9.18 -0.12
C ILE A 66 -11.93 8.58 -1.11
N HIS A 67 -11.69 7.32 -1.48
CA HIS A 67 -12.48 6.55 -2.43
C HIS A 67 -12.50 5.08 -2.02
N ALA A 68 -13.56 4.37 -2.37
CA ALA A 68 -13.65 2.94 -2.18
C ALA A 68 -14.25 2.28 -3.43
N ASP A 69 -13.63 1.19 -3.84
CA ASP A 69 -14.02 0.38 -4.97
C ASP A 69 -14.66 -0.92 -4.48
N PHE A 70 -15.89 -1.16 -4.92
CA PHE A 70 -16.65 -2.33 -4.54
C PHE A 70 -16.88 -3.24 -5.73
N TYR A 71 -16.48 -4.49 -5.61
CA TYR A 71 -16.76 -5.51 -6.61
C TYR A 71 -18.03 -6.28 -6.25
N ALA A 72 -19.04 -6.23 -7.12
CA ALA A 72 -20.29 -6.96 -6.90
C ALA A 72 -20.07 -8.46 -7.08
N ILE A 73 -20.38 -9.21 -6.02
CA ILE A 73 -20.17 -10.64 -5.96
C ILE A 73 -21.41 -11.39 -6.44
N GLN A 74 -21.20 -12.40 -7.28
CA GLN A 74 -22.20 -13.39 -7.61
C GLN A 74 -21.86 -14.73 -6.93
N LYS A 75 -22.84 -15.40 -6.37
CA LYS A 75 -22.67 -16.72 -5.73
C LYS A 75 -22.09 -17.73 -6.72
N GLY A 76 -21.02 -18.43 -6.33
CA GLY A 76 -20.38 -19.46 -7.14
C GLY A 76 -19.40 -18.94 -8.20
N GLN A 77 -19.04 -17.65 -8.18
CA GLN A 77 -17.97 -17.11 -9.01
C GLN A 77 -16.69 -16.98 -8.20
N LYS A 78 -15.58 -17.45 -8.78
CA LYS A 78 -14.23 -17.18 -8.27
C LYS A 78 -13.87 -15.72 -8.53
N VAL A 79 -13.28 -15.07 -7.53
CA VAL A 79 -12.82 -13.68 -7.58
C VAL A 79 -11.32 -13.68 -7.30
N THR A 80 -10.57 -12.88 -8.06
CA THR A 80 -9.16 -12.63 -7.79
C THR A 80 -9.05 -11.41 -6.90
N VAL A 81 -8.40 -11.56 -5.76
CA VAL A 81 -8.26 -10.52 -4.74
C VAL A 81 -6.85 -10.51 -4.21
N ALA A 82 -6.31 -9.33 -3.94
CA ALA A 82 -5.08 -9.14 -3.20
C ALA A 82 -5.39 -9.26 -1.70
N VAL A 83 -4.74 -10.20 -1.02
CA VAL A 83 -4.89 -10.45 0.42
C VAL A 83 -3.63 -9.98 1.14
N PRO A 84 -3.74 -9.14 2.18
CA PRO A 84 -2.59 -8.63 2.89
C PRO A 84 -1.86 -9.73 3.67
N LEU A 85 -0.53 -9.61 3.74
CA LEU A 85 0.35 -10.49 4.48
C LEU A 85 0.67 -9.88 5.85
N GLU A 86 0.27 -10.55 6.92
CA GLU A 86 0.61 -10.18 8.29
C GLU A 86 1.82 -10.97 8.77
N PHE A 87 2.89 -10.25 9.12
CA PHE A 87 4.14 -10.84 9.57
C PHE A 87 4.15 -10.95 11.08
N ASP A 88 4.04 -12.18 11.58
CA ASP A 88 4.00 -12.47 13.00
C ASP A 88 5.34 -12.95 13.54
N GLY A 89 5.62 -12.61 14.81
CA GLY A 89 6.81 -13.05 15.50
C GLY A 89 8.00 -12.08 15.39
N VAL A 90 9.16 -12.57 15.77
CA VAL A 90 10.43 -11.84 15.69
C VAL A 90 11.50 -12.81 15.21
N SER A 91 12.18 -12.44 14.14
CA SER A 91 13.28 -13.23 13.60
C SER A 91 14.50 -13.19 14.52
N PRO A 92 15.05 -14.35 14.91
CA PRO A 92 16.33 -14.43 15.62
C PRO A 92 17.49 -13.83 14.81
N ALA A 93 17.47 -13.98 13.49
CA ALA A 93 18.52 -13.41 12.64
C ALA A 93 18.56 -11.88 12.64
N VAL A 94 17.39 -11.23 12.82
CA VAL A 94 17.36 -9.77 13.00
C VAL A 94 17.90 -9.37 14.38
N LYS A 95 17.51 -10.11 15.45
CA LYS A 95 17.89 -9.75 16.82
C LYS A 95 19.36 -10.08 17.15
N ASP A 96 19.79 -11.28 16.78
CA ASP A 96 21.07 -11.84 17.24
C ASP A 96 22.20 -11.60 16.24
N LEU A 97 21.88 -11.56 14.94
CA LEU A 97 22.86 -11.42 13.87
C LEU A 97 22.86 -10.04 13.20
N GLY A 98 21.98 -9.12 13.62
CA GLY A 98 21.90 -7.77 13.05
C GLY A 98 21.42 -7.72 11.59
N GLY A 99 20.71 -8.76 11.12
CA GLY A 99 20.14 -8.80 9.78
C GLY A 99 18.98 -7.80 9.62
N ILE A 100 18.76 -7.35 8.40
CA ILE A 100 17.64 -6.50 8.02
C ILE A 100 16.55 -7.37 7.38
N LEU A 101 15.34 -7.33 7.95
CA LEU A 101 14.18 -7.98 7.35
C LEU A 101 13.64 -7.12 6.21
N THR A 102 13.74 -7.63 4.99
CA THR A 102 13.14 -7.02 3.81
C THR A 102 11.87 -7.79 3.45
N LYS A 103 10.75 -7.11 3.50
CA LYS A 103 9.45 -7.61 3.03
C LYS A 103 9.36 -7.29 1.54
N VAL A 104 9.39 -8.31 0.71
CA VAL A 104 9.34 -8.16 -0.76
C VAL A 104 7.90 -8.01 -1.21
N MET A 105 6.99 -8.79 -0.60
CA MET A 105 5.57 -8.75 -0.89
C MET A 105 4.79 -8.33 0.37
N HIS A 106 3.80 -7.47 0.17
CA HIS A 106 2.89 -7.03 1.24
C HIS A 106 1.50 -7.64 1.08
N GLU A 107 1.17 -8.03 -0.14
CA GLU A 107 -0.11 -8.59 -0.55
C GLU A 107 0.13 -9.79 -1.45
N LEU A 108 -0.79 -10.76 -1.42
CA LEU A 108 -0.76 -11.95 -2.27
C LEU A 108 -2.06 -12.05 -3.06
N GLU A 109 -1.96 -12.14 -4.38
CA GLU A 109 -3.12 -12.34 -5.24
C GLU A 109 -3.60 -13.78 -5.19
N LEU A 110 -4.84 -13.96 -4.74
CA LEU A 110 -5.53 -15.23 -4.64
C LEU A 110 -6.81 -15.24 -5.46
N THR A 111 -7.05 -16.32 -6.17
CA THR A 111 -8.33 -16.57 -6.84
C THR A 111 -9.10 -17.62 -6.04
N CYS A 112 -10.16 -17.21 -5.36
CA CYS A 112 -10.99 -18.10 -4.55
C CYS A 112 -12.47 -17.74 -4.61
N GLU A 113 -13.32 -18.57 -3.99
CA GLU A 113 -14.71 -18.22 -3.77
C GLU A 113 -14.82 -17.20 -2.64
N PRO A 114 -15.73 -16.23 -2.74
CA PRO A 114 -15.89 -15.16 -1.72
C PRO A 114 -16.20 -15.68 -0.31
N ALA A 115 -16.70 -16.92 -0.20
CA ALA A 115 -17.00 -17.55 1.10
C ALA A 115 -15.74 -18.04 1.83
N ASP A 116 -14.69 -18.37 1.08
CA ASP A 116 -13.44 -18.95 1.59
C ASP A 116 -12.28 -17.94 1.61
N LEU A 117 -12.60 -16.67 1.40
CA LEU A 117 -11.61 -15.60 1.33
C LEU A 117 -11.03 -15.31 2.74
N PRO A 118 -9.71 -15.47 2.96
CA PRO A 118 -9.07 -15.09 4.21
C PRO A 118 -8.95 -13.56 4.31
N HIS A 119 -9.08 -13.01 5.51
CA HIS A 119 -8.90 -11.57 5.75
C HIS A 119 -7.43 -11.15 5.70
N ALA A 120 -6.54 -12.03 6.12
CA ALA A 120 -5.09 -11.86 6.07
C ALA A 120 -4.42 -13.23 6.02
N ILE A 121 -3.19 -13.29 5.53
CA ILE A 121 -2.35 -14.47 5.57
C ILE A 121 -1.23 -14.22 6.57
N HIS A 122 -1.16 -15.05 7.62
CA HIS A 122 -0.14 -14.95 8.64
C HIS A 122 1.16 -15.59 8.18
N VAL A 123 2.23 -14.85 8.25
CA VAL A 123 3.59 -15.27 7.88
C VAL A 123 4.46 -15.28 9.14
N ASP A 124 4.84 -16.47 9.60
CA ASP A 124 5.73 -16.60 10.76
C ASP A 124 7.19 -16.33 10.39
N ILE A 125 7.69 -15.17 10.83
CA ILE A 125 9.09 -14.78 10.61
C ILE A 125 10.05 -15.38 11.66
N SER A 126 9.56 -16.09 12.67
CA SER A 126 10.42 -16.76 13.68
C SER A 126 11.24 -17.89 13.07
N ALA A 127 10.82 -18.43 11.93
CA ALA A 127 11.53 -19.46 11.18
C ALA A 127 12.84 -18.94 10.55
N LEU A 128 12.99 -17.62 10.39
CA LEU A 128 14.17 -16.99 9.81
C LEU A 128 15.30 -16.89 10.86
N THR A 129 16.16 -17.91 10.93
CA THR A 129 17.22 -18.03 11.94
C THR A 129 18.60 -17.64 11.42
N ALA A 130 18.82 -17.65 10.11
CA ALA A 130 20.12 -17.35 9.50
C ALA A 130 20.04 -16.11 8.60
N LEU A 131 21.18 -15.48 8.38
CA LEU A 131 21.36 -14.45 7.35
C LEU A 131 21.14 -15.10 5.99
N ASP A 132 20.55 -14.36 5.04
CA ASP A 132 20.13 -14.82 3.71
C ASP A 132 18.98 -15.86 3.70
N SER A 133 18.34 -16.08 4.86
CA SER A 133 17.10 -16.86 4.91
C SER A 133 15.97 -16.13 4.18
N GLN A 134 15.16 -16.90 3.48
CA GLN A 134 14.00 -16.40 2.73
C GLN A 134 12.78 -17.26 3.02
N ILE A 135 11.61 -16.63 2.98
CA ILE A 135 10.29 -17.28 3.00
C ILE A 135 9.70 -17.18 1.61
N LYS A 136 9.27 -18.29 1.06
CA LYS A 136 8.62 -18.37 -0.25
C LYS A 136 7.09 -18.47 -0.10
N VAL A 137 6.40 -18.20 -1.19
CA VAL A 137 4.94 -18.35 -1.27
C VAL A 137 4.50 -19.77 -0.95
N SER A 138 5.31 -20.81 -1.32
CA SER A 138 5.07 -22.22 -0.99
C SER A 138 5.01 -22.53 0.51
N ASP A 139 5.65 -21.70 1.35
CA ASP A 139 5.75 -21.93 2.80
C ASP A 139 4.58 -21.31 3.57
N LEU A 140 3.71 -20.58 2.87
CA LEU A 140 2.55 -19.93 3.46
C LEU A 140 1.39 -20.89 3.71
N ALA A 141 0.65 -20.64 4.79
CA ALA A 141 -0.57 -21.38 5.12
C ALA A 141 -1.76 -20.89 4.28
N ILE A 142 -1.83 -21.32 3.02
CA ILE A 142 -2.89 -20.92 2.09
C ILE A 142 -4.07 -21.90 2.16
N PRO A 143 -5.34 -21.43 2.15
CA PRO A 143 -6.51 -22.29 2.05
C PRO A 143 -6.47 -23.15 0.77
N LYS A 144 -6.85 -24.40 0.88
CA LYS A 144 -6.84 -25.34 -0.26
C LYS A 144 -7.80 -24.98 -1.39
N SER A 145 -8.79 -24.14 -1.10
CA SER A 145 -9.79 -23.63 -2.06
C SER A 145 -9.28 -22.43 -2.87
N ALA A 146 -8.15 -21.84 -2.48
CA ALA A 146 -7.57 -20.70 -3.18
C ALA A 146 -6.55 -21.16 -4.23
N GLU A 147 -6.63 -20.60 -5.42
CA GLU A 147 -5.64 -20.76 -6.49
C GLU A 147 -4.69 -19.55 -6.44
N LEU A 148 -3.39 -19.83 -6.44
CA LEU A 148 -2.37 -18.79 -6.49
C LEU A 148 -2.30 -18.21 -7.91
N SER A 149 -2.28 -16.88 -8.03
CA SER A 149 -1.99 -16.20 -9.29
C SER A 149 -0.49 -15.96 -9.50
N VAL A 150 0.31 -16.16 -8.44
CA VAL A 150 1.75 -15.90 -8.36
C VAL A 150 2.51 -17.23 -8.30
N ASP A 151 3.77 -17.24 -8.74
CA ASP A 151 4.61 -18.43 -8.71
C ASP A 151 4.94 -18.86 -7.26
N ALA A 152 4.83 -20.17 -6.98
CA ALA A 152 5.08 -20.73 -5.65
C ALA A 152 6.54 -20.53 -5.16
N ASP A 153 7.48 -20.30 -6.07
CA ASP A 153 8.90 -20.05 -5.76
C ASP A 153 9.23 -18.59 -5.47
N GLU A 154 8.26 -17.70 -5.58
CA GLU A 154 8.46 -16.26 -5.34
C GLU A 154 8.73 -15.96 -3.86
N VAL A 155 9.64 -15.01 -3.62
CA VAL A 155 10.08 -14.65 -2.27
C VAL A 155 9.15 -13.62 -1.66
N VAL A 156 8.61 -13.95 -0.49
CA VAL A 156 7.72 -13.08 0.30
C VAL A 156 8.51 -12.16 1.24
N ALA A 157 9.48 -12.73 1.94
CA ALA A 157 10.35 -12.00 2.84
C ALA A 157 11.74 -12.62 2.85
N MET A 158 12.76 -11.79 3.02
CA MET A 158 14.15 -12.21 3.12
C MET A 158 14.90 -11.40 4.18
N ILE A 159 15.95 -12.01 4.72
CA ILE A 159 16.89 -11.31 5.59
C ILE A 159 18.15 -11.03 4.81
N SER A 160 18.54 -9.77 4.75
CA SER A 160 19.81 -9.33 4.18
C SER A 160 20.77 -8.85 5.27
N VAL A 161 22.05 -8.96 5.00
CA VAL A 161 23.09 -8.36 5.85
C VAL A 161 23.07 -6.86 5.61
N ALA A 162 23.09 -6.06 6.69
CA ALA A 162 23.39 -4.65 6.56
C ALA A 162 24.78 -4.51 5.96
N GLN A 163 24.91 -4.17 4.69
CA GLN A 163 26.17 -3.69 4.16
C GLN A 163 26.36 -2.30 4.75
N ASP A 164 27.28 -2.18 5.72
CA ASP A 164 27.89 -0.90 6.01
C ASP A 164 28.57 -0.46 4.71
N GLU A 165 27.91 0.38 3.94
CA GLU A 165 28.56 1.12 2.88
C GLU A 165 29.74 1.82 3.52
N PRO A 166 31.00 1.50 3.16
CA PRO A 166 32.13 2.21 3.71
C PRO A 166 31.89 3.68 3.35
N GLU A 167 31.68 4.53 4.36
CA GLU A 167 31.73 5.97 4.16
C GLU A 167 33.07 6.24 3.45
N GLU A 168 33.00 6.37 2.10
CA GLU A 168 34.10 7.02 1.39
C GLU A 168 34.32 8.34 2.10
N PRO A 169 35.52 8.56 2.69
CA PRO A 169 35.77 9.83 3.33
C PRO A 169 35.53 10.89 2.29
N ALA A 170 34.47 11.67 2.47
CA ALA A 170 34.14 12.79 1.61
C ALA A 170 35.42 13.61 1.49
N ALA A 171 36.05 13.60 0.32
CA ALA A 171 37.20 14.43 0.04
C ALA A 171 36.83 15.86 0.48
N PRO A 172 37.69 16.56 1.22
CA PRO A 172 37.39 17.89 1.70
C PRO A 172 36.98 18.74 0.51
N VAL A 173 35.70 19.14 0.50
CA VAL A 173 35.16 20.04 -0.52
C VAL A 173 35.92 21.34 -0.34
N ASP A 174 36.76 21.68 -1.32
CA ASP A 174 37.48 22.93 -1.35
C ASP A 174 36.51 24.08 -1.53
N LEU A 175 36.10 24.70 -0.43
CA LEU A 175 35.14 25.80 -0.37
C LEU A 175 35.66 27.08 -1.06
N SER A 176 36.92 27.09 -1.54
CA SER A 176 37.49 28.25 -2.25
C SER A 176 37.03 28.38 -3.71
N ALA A 177 36.35 27.35 -4.25
CA ALA A 177 35.82 27.37 -5.61
C ALA A 177 34.34 27.87 -5.69
N ILE A 178 33.75 28.25 -4.58
CA ILE A 178 32.41 28.86 -4.60
C ILE A 178 32.61 30.38 -4.82
N GLU A 179 32.63 30.80 -6.08
CA GLU A 179 32.47 32.21 -6.40
C GLU A 179 31.12 32.68 -5.88
N THR A 180 31.18 33.51 -4.84
CA THR A 180 30.00 34.18 -4.30
C THR A 180 29.45 35.12 -5.37
N SER A 181 28.31 34.77 -5.95
CA SER A 181 27.55 35.63 -6.89
C SER A 181 26.89 36.81 -6.16
N VAL A 182 27.71 37.64 -5.48
CA VAL A 182 27.24 38.87 -4.77
C VAL A 182 27.41 40.13 -5.64
N GLU A 183 27.85 39.98 -6.91
CA GLU A 183 28.15 41.17 -7.76
C GLU A 183 27.20 41.31 -8.96
N ARG A 184 25.93 41.01 -8.78
CA ARG A 184 24.91 41.26 -9.82
C ARG A 184 23.70 42.05 -9.34
N GLY A 185 23.93 43.05 -8.52
CA GLY A 185 22.83 43.82 -7.94
C GLY A 185 23.18 45.26 -7.66
N LYS A 186 24.06 45.89 -8.48
CA LYS A 186 24.29 47.33 -8.29
C LYS A 186 24.80 47.96 -9.57
N LYS A 187 23.92 48.19 -10.52
CA LYS A 187 23.99 49.21 -11.59
C LYS A 187 22.63 49.18 -12.30
N GLU A 188 21.88 50.20 -12.04
CA GLU A 188 21.06 51.01 -12.93
C GLU A 188 19.95 51.67 -12.12
N ASP A 189 20.34 52.77 -11.48
CA ASP A 189 19.48 53.90 -11.16
C ASP A 189 20.36 55.15 -11.36
N THR A 190 20.33 55.71 -12.49
CA THR A 190 20.54 57.12 -12.79
C THR A 190 20.40 57.22 -14.35
N ASP A 191 19.38 57.87 -14.75
CA ASP A 191 19.45 59.16 -15.49
C ASP A 191 18.11 59.45 -16.14
N GLU A 192 17.65 60.59 -15.78
CA GLU A 192 17.12 61.66 -16.56
C GLU A 192 15.95 61.34 -17.52
N GLY A 193 14.92 62.05 -17.45
CA GLY A 193 14.82 63.50 -17.30
C GLY A 193 13.87 64.02 -18.33
N GLU A 194 13.14 64.99 -17.90
CA GLU A 194 12.67 66.15 -18.67
C GLU A 194 12.19 65.97 -20.13
N ALA A 195 11.01 66.40 -20.28
CA ALA A 195 10.58 67.50 -21.11
C ALA A 195 9.37 67.23 -22.01
N GLN A 196 8.38 68.06 -21.71
CA GLN A 196 7.60 68.87 -22.68
C GLN A 196 6.59 68.14 -23.62
N ALA A 197 5.37 68.31 -23.39
CA ALA A 197 4.44 69.25 -23.96
C ALA A 197 3.03 68.92 -23.55
#